data_54e36183973f0b1a97f08ffd18ce1b0b
#
_entry.id   54e36183973f0b1a97f08ffd18ce1b0b
#
_cell.length_a   1.000
_cell.length_b   1.000
_cell.length_c   1.000
_cell.angle_alpha   90.00
_cell.angle_beta   90.00
_cell.angle_gamma   90.00
#
_symmetry.space_group_name_H-M   'P 1'
#
loop_
_entity.id
_entity.type
_entity.pdbx_description
1 polymer ?
#
loop_
_entity_poly.entity_id
_entity_poly.type
_entity_poly.pdbx_seq_one_letter_code
_entity_poly.pdbx_strand_id
1 'polypeptide(L)'
;MYLSKRKAILVISISILVFFFTYTDIKSQDIKITDGDTIKVNGEKIRFSGIDTPELKQICIKQEVKKPCGMTAKQILIDKIADNNVTCVNEGKDQYKRTLAECFVNNESLSSYLVRSGYAFAYRRYSKKFIPDEDYAKLNKLGMWSMEFDYPWDWRKKN
;
A
#
# COMPACT_ATOMS: atom_id res chain seq x y z
N MET A 1 32.00 -79.41 25.91
CA MET A 1 32.42 -78.03 26.10
C MET A 1 31.58 -77.15 25.20
N TYR A 2 30.51 -76.51 25.74
CA TYR A 2 29.47 -75.81 24.98
C TYR A 2 29.83 -74.28 25.01
N LEU A 3 30.07 -73.75 23.83
CA LEU A 3 30.26 -72.31 23.65
C LEU A 3 28.90 -71.68 23.26
N SER A 4 28.31 -70.94 24.24
CA SER A 4 27.06 -70.16 24.06
C SER A 4 27.34 -68.94 23.21
N LYS A 5 26.76 -68.85 22.05
CA LYS A 5 26.70 -67.63 21.21
C LYS A 5 25.63 -66.68 21.76
N ARG A 6 26.04 -65.66 22.50
CA ARG A 6 25.13 -64.55 22.84
C ARG A 6 24.95 -63.66 21.62
N LYS A 7 23.74 -63.65 21.08
CA LYS A 7 23.32 -62.69 20.06
C LYS A 7 23.11 -61.34 20.75
N ALA A 8 23.94 -60.39 20.40
CA ALA A 8 23.70 -59.00 20.75
C ALA A 8 22.58 -58.42 19.88
N ILE A 9 21.45 -58.13 20.48
CA ILE A 9 20.36 -57.41 19.83
C ILE A 9 20.70 -55.91 19.90
N LEU A 10 21.07 -55.37 18.75
CA LEU A 10 21.25 -53.94 18.56
C LEU A 10 19.89 -53.28 18.50
N VAL A 11 19.45 -52.63 19.56
CA VAL A 11 18.27 -51.80 19.60
C VAL A 11 18.61 -50.46 18.97
N ILE A 12 18.29 -50.30 17.70
CA ILE A 12 18.37 -48.99 17.03
C ILE A 12 17.13 -48.20 17.48
N SER A 13 17.29 -47.30 18.42
CA SER A 13 16.26 -46.32 18.76
C SER A 13 16.23 -45.24 17.69
N ILE A 14 15.25 -45.36 16.81
CA ILE A 14 14.95 -44.29 15.83
C ILE A 14 14.24 -43.17 16.59
N SER A 15 15.01 -42.17 17.01
CA SER A 15 14.44 -40.92 17.51
C SER A 15 13.80 -40.17 16.33
N ILE A 16 12.49 -40.35 16.17
CA ILE A 16 11.71 -39.54 15.25
C ILE A 16 11.64 -38.14 15.84
N LEU A 17 12.51 -37.27 15.36
CA LEU A 17 12.45 -35.83 15.62
C LEU A 17 11.25 -35.31 14.84
N VAL A 18 10.08 -35.27 15.50
CA VAL A 18 8.88 -34.61 14.94
C VAL A 18 9.13 -33.12 15.02
N PHE A 19 9.60 -32.54 13.92
CA PHE A 19 9.61 -31.11 13.72
C PHE A 19 8.14 -30.66 13.65
N PHE A 20 7.59 -30.23 14.78
CA PHE A 20 6.37 -29.44 14.78
C PHE A 20 6.69 -28.11 14.10
N PHE A 21 6.50 -28.03 12.80
CA PHE A 21 6.30 -26.78 12.12
C PHE A 21 5.00 -26.18 12.70
N THR A 22 5.13 -25.27 13.64
CA THR A 22 4.03 -24.39 14.02
C THR A 22 3.75 -23.54 12.78
N TYR A 23 2.76 -23.95 11.99
CA TYR A 23 2.14 -23.06 11.02
C TYR A 23 1.52 -21.93 11.84
N THR A 24 2.25 -20.82 11.95
CA THR A 24 1.61 -19.58 12.36
C THR A 24 0.68 -19.21 11.21
N ASP A 25 -0.62 -19.33 11.43
CA ASP A 25 -1.62 -18.77 10.52
C ASP A 25 -1.30 -17.25 10.39
N ILE A 26 -0.61 -16.91 9.30
CA ILE A 26 -0.42 -15.51 8.94
C ILE A 26 -1.80 -15.04 8.50
N LYS A 27 -2.56 -14.50 9.47
CA LYS A 27 -3.85 -13.90 9.20
C LYS A 27 -3.64 -12.80 8.18
N SER A 28 -4.15 -13.00 6.97
CA SER A 28 -4.11 -11.99 5.93
C SER A 28 -4.81 -10.72 6.42
N GLN A 29 -4.25 -9.56 6.15
CA GLN A 29 -4.90 -8.29 6.48
C GLN A 29 -6.17 -8.14 5.63
N ASP A 30 -7.28 -7.71 6.27
CA ASP A 30 -8.47 -7.24 5.54
C ASP A 30 -8.19 -5.81 5.06
N ILE A 31 -7.83 -5.65 3.78
CA ILE A 31 -7.51 -4.36 3.18
C ILE A 31 -8.59 -3.99 2.18
N LYS A 32 -9.23 -2.83 2.40
CA LYS A 32 -10.21 -2.24 1.47
C LYS A 32 -9.75 -0.85 1.03
N ILE A 33 -9.56 -0.66 -0.26
CA ILE A 33 -9.18 0.63 -0.83
C ILE A 33 -10.46 1.45 -1.06
N THR A 34 -10.59 2.60 -0.38
CA THR A 34 -11.73 3.50 -0.50
C THR A 34 -11.60 4.38 -1.73
N ASP A 35 -10.47 5.06 -1.85
CA ASP A 35 -10.09 5.97 -2.94
C ASP A 35 -8.57 5.95 -3.14
N GLY A 36 -8.00 6.92 -3.85
CA GLY A 36 -6.57 6.93 -4.17
C GLY A 36 -5.64 7.16 -2.98
N ASP A 37 -6.13 7.70 -1.85
CA ASP A 37 -5.31 8.02 -0.66
C ASP A 37 -5.93 7.56 0.67
N THR A 38 -6.98 6.75 0.60
CA THR A 38 -7.68 6.26 1.79
C THR A 38 -7.93 4.76 1.70
N ILE A 39 -7.44 4.03 2.70
CA ILE A 39 -7.65 2.58 2.83
C ILE A 39 -8.32 2.25 4.17
N LYS A 40 -8.86 1.04 4.28
CA LYS A 40 -9.18 0.41 5.56
C LYS A 40 -8.30 -0.81 5.73
N VAL A 41 -7.64 -0.91 6.87
CA VAL A 41 -6.83 -2.07 7.26
C VAL A 41 -7.43 -2.66 8.53
N ASN A 42 -7.92 -3.88 8.46
CA ASN A 42 -8.61 -4.55 9.58
C ASN A 42 -9.74 -3.69 10.19
N GLY A 43 -10.45 -2.95 9.33
CA GLY A 43 -11.56 -2.07 9.72
C GLY A 43 -11.16 -0.64 10.11
N GLU A 44 -9.89 -0.35 10.41
CA GLU A 44 -9.42 1.00 10.69
C GLU A 44 -9.28 1.81 9.39
N LYS A 45 -9.88 3.01 9.36
CA LYS A 45 -9.81 3.92 8.22
C LYS A 45 -8.55 4.80 8.33
N ILE A 46 -7.67 4.66 7.35
CA ILE A 46 -6.37 5.34 7.29
C ILE A 46 -6.34 6.22 6.03
N ARG A 47 -6.04 7.52 6.22
CA ARG A 47 -5.73 8.44 5.13
C ARG A 47 -4.22 8.62 5.03
N PHE A 48 -3.69 8.52 3.83
CA PHE A 48 -2.27 8.77 3.59
C PHE A 48 -1.92 10.22 3.86
N SER A 49 -0.93 10.43 4.71
CA SER A 49 -0.49 11.78 5.10
C SER A 49 0.32 12.45 3.99
N GLY A 50 0.24 13.78 3.96
CA GLY A 50 1.09 14.63 3.11
C GLY A 50 0.81 14.60 1.62
N ILE A 51 -0.20 13.87 1.17
CA ILE A 51 -0.64 13.82 -0.23
C ILE A 51 -2.13 14.11 -0.38
N ASP A 52 -2.53 14.43 -1.61
CA ASP A 52 -3.93 14.54 -2.02
C ASP A 52 -4.10 13.91 -3.41
N THR A 53 -5.13 13.08 -3.58
CA THR A 53 -5.41 12.38 -4.83
C THR A 53 -6.68 12.92 -5.50
N PRO A 54 -6.84 12.76 -6.82
CA PRO A 54 -8.08 13.13 -7.47
C PRO A 54 -9.27 12.38 -6.87
N GLU A 55 -10.38 13.08 -6.73
CA GLU A 55 -11.63 12.52 -6.22
C GLU A 55 -12.13 11.40 -7.15
N LEU A 56 -12.81 10.37 -6.62
CA LEU A 56 -13.24 9.20 -7.40
C LEU A 56 -13.97 9.56 -8.70
N LYS A 57 -14.78 10.63 -8.67
CA LYS A 57 -15.56 11.10 -9.84
C LYS A 57 -14.80 12.10 -10.69
N GLN A 58 -13.57 12.47 -10.31
CA GLN A 58 -12.81 13.47 -11.02
C GLN A 58 -12.35 12.96 -12.39
N ILE A 59 -12.57 13.80 -13.41
CA ILE A 59 -12.19 13.55 -14.79
C ILE A 59 -11.07 14.49 -15.19
N CYS A 60 -10.10 13.97 -15.94
CA CYS A 60 -9.05 14.73 -16.63
C CYS A 60 -9.24 14.63 -18.14
N ILE A 61 -8.62 15.52 -18.89
CA ILE A 61 -8.68 15.53 -20.35
C ILE A 61 -7.29 15.21 -20.91
N LYS A 62 -7.19 14.23 -21.75
CA LYS A 62 -5.97 13.92 -22.52
C LYS A 62 -6.31 13.86 -24.00
N GLN A 63 -5.76 14.80 -24.78
CA GLN A 63 -6.05 14.89 -26.22
C GLN A 63 -7.57 14.85 -26.49
N GLU A 64 -8.30 15.73 -25.81
CA GLU A 64 -9.78 15.85 -25.88
C GLU A 64 -10.56 14.63 -25.35
N VAL A 65 -9.88 13.56 -24.93
CA VAL A 65 -10.52 12.36 -24.38
C VAL A 65 -10.63 12.45 -22.86
N LYS A 66 -11.84 12.23 -22.34
CA LYS A 66 -12.13 12.16 -20.92
C LYS A 66 -11.49 10.92 -20.29
N LYS A 67 -10.73 11.09 -19.19
CA LYS A 67 -10.07 10.04 -18.42
C LYS A 67 -10.51 10.07 -16.97
N PRO A 68 -10.93 8.96 -16.36
CA PRO A 68 -11.39 8.90 -14.97
C PRO A 68 -10.20 8.92 -14.01
N CYS A 69 -9.58 10.09 -13.75
CA CYS A 69 -8.35 10.22 -12.98
C CYS A 69 -8.47 9.67 -11.57
N GLY A 70 -9.58 9.92 -10.89
CA GLY A 70 -9.78 9.44 -9.53
C GLY A 70 -9.89 7.92 -9.46
N MET A 71 -10.63 7.31 -10.39
CA MET A 71 -10.69 5.84 -10.49
C MET A 71 -9.34 5.25 -10.87
N THR A 72 -8.56 5.93 -11.73
CA THR A 72 -7.22 5.48 -12.10
C THR A 72 -6.27 5.54 -10.91
N ALA A 73 -6.29 6.61 -10.11
CA ALA A 73 -5.49 6.72 -8.89
C ALA A 73 -5.80 5.56 -7.91
N LYS A 74 -7.10 5.29 -7.72
CA LYS A 74 -7.53 4.14 -6.91
C LYS A 74 -7.04 2.81 -7.48
N GLN A 75 -7.13 2.59 -8.79
CA GLN A 75 -6.68 1.33 -9.41
C GLN A 75 -5.18 1.14 -9.27
N ILE A 76 -4.38 2.20 -9.45
CA ILE A 76 -2.93 2.17 -9.25
C ILE A 76 -2.58 1.75 -7.80
N LEU A 77 -3.34 2.24 -6.82
CA LEU A 77 -3.15 1.83 -5.43
C LEU A 77 -3.54 0.36 -5.20
N ILE A 78 -4.63 -0.11 -5.81
CA ILE A 78 -5.04 -1.52 -5.78
C ILE A 78 -3.92 -2.40 -6.34
N ASP A 79 -3.43 -2.07 -7.52
CA ASP A 79 -2.39 -2.84 -8.22
C ASP A 79 -1.07 -2.84 -7.44
N LYS A 80 -0.75 -1.71 -6.76
CA LYS A 80 0.47 -1.60 -5.94
C LYS A 80 0.39 -2.43 -4.67
N ILE A 81 -0.75 -2.44 -4.01
CA ILE A 81 -0.95 -3.24 -2.79
C ILE A 81 -1.08 -4.72 -3.16
N ALA A 82 -1.88 -5.06 -4.17
CA ALA A 82 -2.19 -6.43 -4.58
C ALA A 82 -2.47 -7.32 -3.35
N ASP A 83 -1.79 -8.46 -3.23
CA ASP A 83 -1.93 -9.41 -2.11
C ASP A 83 -0.90 -9.16 -0.99
N ASN A 84 -0.21 -8.01 -1.00
CA ASN A 84 0.80 -7.72 0.00
C ASN A 84 0.18 -7.11 1.27
N ASN A 85 0.85 -7.35 2.41
CA ASN A 85 0.52 -6.66 3.65
C ASN A 85 0.96 -5.19 3.59
N VAL A 86 0.17 -4.33 4.22
CA VAL A 86 0.45 -2.90 4.38
C VAL A 86 0.89 -2.62 5.81
N THR A 87 2.01 -1.95 5.97
CA THR A 87 2.45 -1.42 7.27
C THR A 87 2.30 0.09 7.27
N CYS A 88 1.79 0.67 8.36
CA CYS A 88 1.56 2.11 8.44
C CYS A 88 2.20 2.70 9.69
N VAL A 89 2.88 3.85 9.51
CA VAL A 89 3.41 4.66 10.60
C VAL A 89 2.40 5.77 10.89
N ASN A 90 1.80 5.73 12.07
CA ASN A 90 0.78 6.69 12.49
C ASN A 90 1.41 8.09 12.70
N GLU A 91 0.83 9.12 12.11
CA GLU A 91 1.25 10.52 12.21
C GLU A 91 0.19 11.41 12.89
N GLY A 92 -0.87 10.81 13.43
CA GLY A 92 -1.93 11.51 14.14
C GLY A 92 -3.32 11.27 13.57
N LYS A 93 -4.21 12.25 13.77
CA LYS A 93 -5.59 12.20 13.25
C LYS A 93 -5.96 13.51 12.57
N ASP A 94 -6.79 13.42 11.54
CA ASP A 94 -7.38 14.60 10.92
C ASP A 94 -8.62 15.11 11.70
N GLN A 95 -9.17 16.24 11.22
CA GLN A 95 -10.38 16.85 11.79
C GLN A 95 -11.62 15.93 11.74
N TYR A 96 -11.62 14.90 10.89
CA TYR A 96 -12.69 13.91 10.76
C TYR A 96 -12.40 12.64 11.57
N LYS A 97 -11.37 12.68 12.44
CA LYS A 97 -10.92 11.54 13.28
C LYS A 97 -10.38 10.34 12.49
N ARG A 98 -10.05 10.49 11.18
CA ARG A 98 -9.35 9.45 10.44
C ARG A 98 -7.90 9.40 10.90
N THR A 99 -7.34 8.20 11.00
CA THR A 99 -5.90 8.04 11.24
C THR A 99 -5.13 8.57 10.03
N LEU A 100 -4.23 9.53 10.26
CA LEU A 100 -3.24 9.97 9.29
C LEU A 100 -2.00 9.10 9.43
N ALA A 101 -1.52 8.53 8.35
CA ALA A 101 -0.34 7.68 8.39
C ALA A 101 0.41 7.69 7.06
N GLU A 102 1.72 7.45 7.12
CA GLU A 102 2.47 7.00 5.97
C GLU A 102 2.45 5.47 5.92
N CYS A 103 1.98 4.91 4.81
CA CYS A 103 1.83 3.46 4.64
C CYS A 103 2.81 2.92 3.60
N PHE A 104 3.21 1.66 3.79
CA PHE A 104 4.25 1.01 3.01
C PHE A 104 3.82 -0.38 2.57
N VAL A 105 4.27 -0.77 1.39
CA VAL A 105 4.26 -2.13 0.86
C VAL A 105 5.68 -2.49 0.45
N ASN A 106 6.21 -3.60 0.94
CA ASN A 106 7.59 -4.04 0.66
C ASN A 106 8.63 -2.92 0.90
N ASN A 107 8.48 -2.17 2.00
CA ASN A 107 9.30 -1.03 2.40
C ASN A 107 9.24 0.19 1.45
N GLU A 108 8.36 0.20 0.46
CA GLU A 108 8.14 1.35 -0.41
C GLU A 108 6.92 2.16 0.05
N SER A 109 7.09 3.48 0.20
CA SER A 109 6.01 4.40 0.59
C SER A 109 4.94 4.46 -0.49
N LEU A 110 3.69 4.17 -0.12
CA LEU A 110 2.54 4.28 -1.03
C LEU A 110 2.28 5.75 -1.42
N SER A 111 2.51 6.69 -0.50
CA SER A 111 2.42 8.13 -0.79
C SER A 111 3.44 8.56 -1.85
N SER A 112 4.72 8.18 -1.68
CA SER A 112 5.78 8.48 -2.64
C SER A 112 5.49 7.84 -4.01
N TYR A 113 5.09 6.57 -4.02
CA TYR A 113 4.74 5.85 -5.24
C TYR A 113 3.61 6.54 -6.04
N LEU A 114 2.52 6.94 -5.37
CA LEU A 114 1.39 7.61 -6.02
C LEU A 114 1.76 9.00 -6.55
N VAL A 115 2.53 9.79 -5.78
CA VAL A 115 2.98 11.11 -6.22
C VAL A 115 3.95 10.97 -7.40
N ARG A 116 4.89 10.06 -7.31
CA ARG A 116 5.89 9.81 -8.36
C ARG A 116 5.28 9.26 -9.65
N SER A 117 4.19 8.50 -9.56
CA SER A 117 3.41 8.05 -10.72
C SER A 117 2.57 9.16 -11.37
N GLY A 118 2.43 10.32 -10.72
CA GLY A 118 1.65 11.45 -11.18
C GLY A 118 0.14 11.32 -10.93
N TYR A 119 -0.29 10.46 -10.01
CA TYR A 119 -1.70 10.28 -9.61
C TYR A 119 -2.00 10.72 -8.19
N ALA A 120 -1.05 11.37 -7.52
CA ALA A 120 -1.24 12.13 -6.31
C ALA A 120 -0.41 13.42 -6.37
N PHE A 121 -0.74 14.37 -5.51
CA PHE A 121 -0.08 15.65 -5.39
C PHE A 121 0.51 15.81 -3.99
N ALA A 122 1.72 16.38 -3.89
CA ALA A 122 2.30 16.77 -2.61
C ALA A 122 1.42 17.86 -1.97
N TYR A 123 0.79 17.52 -0.84
CA TYR A 123 -0.09 18.48 -0.16
C TYR A 123 0.72 19.41 0.73
N ARG A 124 1.33 20.40 0.11
CA ARG A 124 2.33 21.33 0.68
C ARG A 124 1.90 22.05 1.95
N ARG A 125 0.59 22.17 2.19
CA ARG A 125 0.04 22.74 3.42
C ARG A 125 0.39 21.93 4.66
N TYR A 126 0.54 20.59 4.50
CA TYR A 126 0.76 19.67 5.59
C TYR A 126 2.13 19.02 5.58
N SER A 127 2.73 18.81 4.39
CA SER A 127 4.04 18.19 4.26
C SER A 127 4.77 18.67 3.02
N LYS A 128 6.10 18.80 3.13
CA LYS A 128 6.99 19.05 1.99
C LYS A 128 7.69 17.78 1.53
N LYS A 129 7.46 16.65 2.20
CA LYS A 129 8.20 15.40 2.02
C LYS A 129 8.14 14.88 0.58
N PHE A 130 6.98 14.96 -0.07
CA PHE A 130 6.74 14.39 -1.40
C PHE A 130 6.92 15.37 -2.55
N ILE A 131 7.45 16.60 -2.29
CA ILE A 131 7.73 17.56 -3.35
C ILE A 131 8.73 17.02 -4.38
N PRO A 132 9.84 16.36 -4.00
CA PRO A 132 10.77 15.80 -4.98
C PRO A 132 10.13 14.75 -5.91
N ASP A 133 9.21 13.93 -5.39
CA ASP A 133 8.48 12.93 -6.18
C ASP A 133 7.51 13.60 -7.15
N GLU A 134 6.83 14.68 -6.72
CA GLU A 134 5.97 15.46 -7.59
C GLU A 134 6.76 16.18 -8.69
N ASP A 135 7.90 16.75 -8.37
CA ASP A 135 8.77 17.41 -9.35
C ASP A 135 9.30 16.40 -10.38
N TYR A 136 9.64 15.18 -9.95
CA TYR A 136 9.97 14.09 -10.86
C TYR A 136 8.79 13.75 -11.79
N ALA A 137 7.58 13.61 -11.27
CA ALA A 137 6.40 13.29 -12.07
C ALA A 137 6.09 14.40 -13.09
N LYS A 138 6.21 15.68 -12.69
CA LYS A 138 6.06 16.85 -13.56
C LYS A 138 7.07 16.85 -14.70
N LEU A 139 8.35 16.73 -14.36
CA LEU A 139 9.45 16.75 -15.33
C LEU A 139 9.27 15.67 -16.41
N ASN A 140 8.83 14.49 -16.00
CA ASN A 140 8.63 13.34 -16.88
C ASN A 140 7.21 13.26 -17.47
N LYS A 141 6.34 14.24 -17.21
CA LYS A 141 4.93 14.29 -17.67
C LYS A 141 4.16 13.01 -17.37
N LEU A 142 4.36 12.44 -16.15
CA LEU A 142 3.73 11.19 -15.75
C LEU A 142 2.29 11.43 -15.28
N GLY A 143 1.45 10.41 -15.49
CA GLY A 143 0.07 10.41 -15.02
C GLY A 143 -0.70 11.65 -15.45
N MET A 144 -1.29 12.34 -14.48
CA MET A 144 -2.07 13.56 -14.70
C MET A 144 -1.24 14.73 -15.26
N TRP A 145 0.09 14.77 -15.02
CA TRP A 145 0.96 15.80 -15.57
C TRP A 145 1.07 15.80 -17.10
N SER A 146 0.54 14.78 -17.77
CA SER A 146 0.36 14.74 -19.22
C SER A 146 -1.05 15.08 -19.69
N MET A 147 -1.90 15.61 -18.83
CA MET A 147 -3.34 15.86 -19.06
C MET A 147 -3.70 17.27 -18.60
N GLU A 148 -4.87 17.72 -18.99
CA GLU A 148 -5.54 18.88 -18.39
C GLU A 148 -6.35 18.40 -17.19
N PHE A 149 -6.19 19.04 -16.04
CA PHE A 149 -6.85 18.65 -14.80
C PHE A 149 -7.03 19.86 -13.86
N ASP A 150 -7.99 19.74 -12.97
CA ASP A 150 -8.06 20.56 -11.75
C ASP A 150 -7.30 19.85 -10.63
N TYR A 151 -6.64 20.61 -9.75
CA TYR A 151 -6.13 20.02 -8.51
C TYR A 151 -7.30 19.50 -7.66
N PRO A 152 -7.14 18.42 -6.87
CA PRO A 152 -8.24 17.83 -6.09
C PRO A 152 -8.93 18.86 -5.18
N TRP A 153 -8.15 19.72 -4.51
CA TRP A 153 -8.69 20.79 -3.64
C TRP A 153 -9.47 21.88 -4.39
N ASP A 154 -9.16 22.11 -5.66
CA ASP A 154 -9.90 23.07 -6.49
C ASP A 154 -11.13 22.41 -7.13
N TRP A 155 -11.01 21.14 -7.49
CA TRP A 155 -12.14 20.35 -7.97
C TRP A 155 -13.24 20.26 -6.89
N ARG A 156 -12.88 19.99 -5.62
CA ARG A 156 -13.83 19.96 -4.49
C ARG A 156 -14.57 21.28 -4.25
N LYS A 157 -13.99 22.42 -4.62
CA LYS A 157 -14.66 23.73 -4.49
C LYS A 157 -15.72 23.95 -5.57
N LYS A 158 -15.59 23.26 -6.71
CA LYS A 158 -16.46 23.42 -7.88
C LYS A 158 -17.62 22.41 -7.90
N ASN A 159 -17.50 21.33 -7.11
CA ASN A 159 -18.44 20.20 -7.07
C ASN A 159 -18.78 19.87 -5.61
#